data_0e17de5f024cca22e5ecfc4267811965
#
_entry.id   0e17de5f024cca22e5ecfc4267811965
#
_cell.length_a   1.000
_cell.length_b   1.000
_cell.length_c   1.000
_cell.angle_alpha   90.00
_cell.angle_beta   90.00
_cell.angle_gamma   90.00
#
_symmetry.space_group_name_H-M   'P 1'
#
loop_
_entity.id
_entity.type
_entity.pdbx_description
1 polymer ?
#
loop_
_entity_poly.entity_id
_entity_poly.type
_entity_poly.pdbx_seq_one_letter_code
_entity_poly.pdbx_strand_id
1 'polypeptide(L)'
;MQNSSPVSSTPDALPDSQPDSQPDDALRLGPVQAAQRLVLLHGWGADADDLLDLGELLVGPEVSVVALRAPEPHPSGSGRQWYSLQPIDWSALPAARLALRQRLERLAASVALENTVLLGFSQGSAMAIDVGCGLPLAGIVGCSGYPHQGWQAAGALPPVLLSHGREDPVVPFEASEELRRQLLQAGGQVELLPFSGGHGIDPELLPDLGAFVRRCLRGED
;
A
#
# COMPACT_ATOMS: atom_id res chain seq x y z
N MET A 1 70.60 32.09 -9.07
CA MET A 1 69.36 32.52 -9.71
C MET A 1 68.53 31.26 -9.91
N GLN A 2 67.65 30.98 -8.96
CA GLN A 2 66.70 29.85 -9.07
C GLN A 2 65.31 30.42 -8.90
N ASN A 3 64.54 30.28 -9.98
CA ASN A 3 63.19 30.72 -10.10
C ASN A 3 62.27 29.63 -9.53
N SER A 4 61.62 29.88 -8.41
CA SER A 4 60.59 29.01 -7.85
C SER A 4 59.21 29.56 -8.24
N SER A 5 58.47 28.85 -9.11
CA SER A 5 57.11 29.14 -9.39
C SER A 5 56.18 28.58 -8.31
N PRO A 6 55.09 29.24 -7.92
CA PRO A 6 54.14 28.68 -6.96
C PRO A 6 53.19 27.67 -7.58
N VAL A 7 53.02 26.54 -6.92
CA VAL A 7 52.05 25.52 -7.24
C VAL A 7 50.68 25.99 -6.77
N SER A 8 49.79 26.18 -7.70
CA SER A 8 48.36 26.47 -7.46
C SER A 8 47.65 25.16 -7.05
N SER A 9 47.29 25.04 -5.81
CA SER A 9 46.38 23.98 -5.32
C SER A 9 44.92 24.40 -5.51
N THR A 10 44.27 23.76 -6.46
CA THR A 10 42.79 23.76 -6.59
C THR A 10 42.19 23.03 -5.41
N PRO A 11 41.11 23.57 -4.76
CA PRO A 11 40.42 22.83 -3.71
C PRO A 11 39.62 21.66 -4.33
N ASP A 12 39.83 20.47 -3.78
CA ASP A 12 39.05 19.27 -4.05
C ASP A 12 37.54 19.58 -3.90
N ALA A 13 36.82 19.43 -4.98
CA ALA A 13 35.37 19.41 -4.97
C ALA A 13 34.90 18.17 -4.19
N LEU A 14 34.20 18.39 -3.10
CA LEU A 14 33.49 17.32 -2.37
C LEU A 14 32.57 16.59 -3.36
N PRO A 15 32.49 15.26 -3.30
CA PRO A 15 31.55 14.54 -4.15
C PRO A 15 30.13 14.94 -3.78
N ASP A 16 29.36 15.40 -4.77
CA ASP A 16 27.92 15.57 -4.69
C ASP A 16 27.30 14.26 -4.18
N SER A 17 26.90 14.25 -2.93
CA SER A 17 26.07 13.20 -2.38
C SER A 17 24.69 13.30 -3.02
N GLN A 18 24.49 12.63 -4.16
CA GLN A 18 23.17 12.34 -4.67
C GLN A 18 22.37 11.62 -3.57
N PRO A 19 21.13 12.05 -3.27
CA PRO A 19 20.31 11.31 -2.33
C PRO A 19 20.15 9.88 -2.87
N ASP A 20 20.49 8.90 -2.03
CA ASP A 20 20.30 7.48 -2.30
C ASP A 20 18.84 7.23 -2.78
N SER A 21 18.67 7.24 -4.09
CA SER A 21 17.48 6.68 -4.72
C SER A 21 17.61 5.16 -4.65
N GLN A 22 17.31 4.58 -3.47
CA GLN A 22 17.02 3.15 -3.44
C GLN A 22 15.85 2.92 -4.40
N PRO A 23 16.00 2.05 -5.42
CA PRO A 23 14.90 1.74 -6.29
C PRO A 23 13.75 1.25 -5.40
N ASP A 24 12.55 1.84 -5.58
CA ASP A 24 11.35 1.32 -4.91
C ASP A 24 11.31 -0.18 -5.18
N ASP A 25 11.40 -0.98 -4.11
CA ASP A 25 11.32 -2.44 -4.19
C ASP A 25 9.87 -2.82 -4.52
N ALA A 26 9.54 -2.73 -5.81
CA ALA A 26 8.19 -2.84 -6.35
C ALA A 26 8.19 -3.49 -7.73
N LEU A 27 7.17 -4.30 -7.98
CA LEU A 27 6.85 -4.79 -9.31
C LEU A 27 5.82 -3.86 -9.97
N ARG A 28 5.87 -3.75 -11.29
CA ARG A 28 5.04 -2.79 -12.04
C ARG A 28 4.46 -3.43 -13.30
N LEU A 29 3.19 -3.13 -13.58
CA LEU A 29 2.51 -3.44 -14.84
C LEU A 29 1.85 -2.18 -15.39
N GLY A 30 1.54 -2.21 -16.69
CA GLY A 30 0.90 -1.09 -17.39
C GLY A 30 1.87 0.05 -17.74
N PRO A 31 1.34 1.19 -18.22
CA PRO A 31 2.14 2.29 -18.74
C PRO A 31 2.90 3.01 -17.63
N VAL A 32 4.17 3.37 -17.92
CA VAL A 32 5.00 4.16 -17.00
C VAL A 32 4.42 5.56 -16.77
N GLN A 33 3.80 6.14 -17.82
CA GLN A 33 3.13 7.44 -17.77
C GLN A 33 1.62 7.25 -17.84
N ALA A 34 1.04 6.68 -16.79
CA ALA A 34 -0.41 6.57 -16.63
C ALA A 34 -0.98 7.81 -15.95
N ALA A 35 -2.24 8.14 -16.25
CA ALA A 35 -2.98 9.16 -15.51
C ALA A 35 -3.48 8.65 -14.14
N GLN A 36 -3.60 7.34 -13.99
CA GLN A 36 -4.20 6.66 -12.84
C GLN A 36 -3.33 5.50 -12.38
N ARG A 37 -3.46 5.14 -11.09
CA ARG A 37 -2.64 4.07 -10.48
C ARG A 37 -3.45 3.22 -9.51
N LEU A 38 -3.15 1.91 -9.52
CA LEU A 38 -3.49 0.97 -8.45
C LEU A 38 -2.21 0.54 -7.74
N VAL A 39 -2.13 0.74 -6.42
CA VAL A 39 -1.04 0.25 -5.57
C VAL A 39 -1.51 -0.98 -4.81
N LEU A 40 -0.69 -2.03 -4.77
CA LEU A 40 -1.00 -3.32 -4.15
C LEU A 40 -0.06 -3.60 -2.98
N LEU A 41 -0.64 -4.05 -1.86
CA LEU A 41 0.07 -4.44 -0.64
C LEU A 41 -0.25 -5.89 -0.29
N HIS A 42 0.72 -6.78 -0.43
CA HIS A 42 0.57 -8.21 -0.17
C HIS A 42 0.44 -8.55 1.32
N GLY A 43 0.00 -9.77 1.63
CA GLY A 43 -0.14 -10.30 2.97
C GLY A 43 1.19 -10.72 3.61
N TRP A 44 1.12 -11.11 4.89
CA TRP A 44 2.24 -11.65 5.65
C TRP A 44 2.74 -12.97 5.05
N GLY A 45 4.04 -13.09 4.77
CA GLY A 45 4.65 -14.27 4.17
C GLY A 45 4.52 -14.38 2.64
N ALA A 46 3.77 -13.46 2.01
CA ALA A 46 3.64 -13.32 0.56
C ALA A 46 4.74 -12.40 -0.03
N ASP A 47 4.69 -12.12 -1.32
CA ASP A 47 5.57 -11.15 -1.99
C ASP A 47 4.77 -10.26 -2.96
N ALA A 48 5.42 -9.29 -3.59
CA ALA A 48 4.79 -8.31 -4.47
C ALA A 48 4.10 -8.93 -5.70
N ASP A 49 4.59 -10.05 -6.21
CA ASP A 49 4.03 -10.76 -7.36
C ASP A 49 2.67 -11.42 -7.07
N ASP A 50 2.38 -11.77 -5.81
CA ASP A 50 1.15 -12.48 -5.45
C ASP A 50 -0.15 -11.75 -5.83
N LEU A 51 -0.12 -10.42 -5.96
CA LEU A 51 -1.30 -9.62 -6.28
C LEU A 51 -1.25 -8.96 -7.68
N LEU A 52 -0.18 -9.14 -8.46
CA LEU A 52 -0.04 -8.46 -9.75
C LEU A 52 -1.15 -8.81 -10.74
N ASP A 53 -1.42 -10.11 -10.92
CA ASP A 53 -2.46 -10.58 -11.84
C ASP A 53 -3.85 -10.08 -11.41
N LEU A 54 -4.10 -10.05 -10.11
CA LEU A 54 -5.32 -9.45 -9.56
C LEU A 54 -5.41 -7.97 -9.92
N GLY A 55 -4.33 -7.22 -9.75
CA GLY A 55 -4.29 -5.79 -10.09
C GLY A 55 -4.63 -5.53 -11.55
N GLU A 56 -4.06 -6.31 -12.47
CA GLU A 56 -4.35 -6.20 -13.91
C GLU A 56 -5.83 -6.48 -14.23
N LEU A 57 -6.41 -7.51 -13.60
CA LEU A 57 -7.82 -7.86 -13.77
C LEU A 57 -8.78 -6.76 -13.30
N LEU A 58 -8.42 -6.01 -12.26
CA LEU A 58 -9.30 -5.00 -11.67
C LEU A 58 -9.36 -3.71 -12.48
N VAL A 59 -8.27 -3.31 -13.16
CA VAL A 59 -8.15 -1.96 -13.74
C VAL A 59 -8.08 -1.91 -15.27
N GLY A 60 -7.42 -2.85 -15.92
CA GLY A 60 -7.16 -2.84 -17.36
C GLY A 60 -5.86 -2.10 -17.75
N PRO A 61 -5.53 -2.06 -19.06
CA PRO A 61 -4.17 -1.78 -19.55
C PRO A 61 -3.74 -0.32 -19.44
N GLU A 62 -4.65 0.63 -19.25
CA GLU A 62 -4.34 2.08 -19.23
C GLU A 62 -3.93 2.58 -17.84
N VAL A 63 -4.12 1.76 -16.80
CA VAL A 63 -3.80 2.12 -15.41
C VAL A 63 -2.44 1.51 -15.02
N SER A 64 -1.60 2.29 -14.37
CA SER A 64 -0.35 1.77 -13.79
C SER A 64 -0.66 0.93 -12.56
N VAL A 65 -0.21 -0.32 -12.53
CA VAL A 65 -0.26 -1.19 -11.35
C VAL A 65 1.11 -1.23 -10.70
N VAL A 66 1.19 -0.99 -9.39
CA VAL A 66 2.43 -0.99 -8.61
C VAL A 66 2.25 -1.88 -7.39
N ALA A 67 2.85 -3.06 -7.39
CA ALA A 67 2.86 -3.95 -6.24
C ALA A 67 4.10 -3.68 -5.39
N LEU A 68 3.90 -3.16 -4.19
CA LEU A 68 4.99 -2.83 -3.26
C LEU A 68 5.41 -4.08 -2.49
N ARG A 69 6.72 -4.36 -2.50
CA ARG A 69 7.30 -5.40 -1.65
C ARG A 69 7.45 -4.89 -0.21
N ALA A 70 6.99 -5.66 0.76
CA ALA A 70 7.19 -5.34 2.17
C ALA A 70 8.69 -5.35 2.53
N PRO A 71 9.16 -4.47 3.46
CA PRO A 71 10.60 -4.25 3.68
C PRO A 71 11.30 -5.42 4.36
N GLU A 72 10.61 -6.14 5.25
CA GLU A 72 11.21 -7.16 6.09
C GLU A 72 11.12 -8.56 5.47
N PRO A 73 12.17 -9.39 5.53
CA PRO A 73 12.06 -10.80 5.16
C PRO A 73 11.13 -11.53 6.13
N HIS A 74 10.37 -12.49 5.61
CA HIS A 74 9.55 -13.36 6.46
C HIS A 74 10.42 -14.40 7.19
N PRO A 75 10.15 -14.76 8.47
CA PRO A 75 10.99 -15.67 9.26
C PRO A 75 11.15 -17.09 8.67
N SER A 76 10.24 -17.53 7.80
CA SER A 76 10.36 -18.83 7.12
C SER A 76 11.45 -18.88 6.03
N GLY A 77 12.05 -17.73 5.69
CA GLY A 77 13.06 -17.61 4.64
C GLY A 77 12.50 -17.41 3.22
N SER A 78 11.19 -17.45 3.03
CA SER A 78 10.49 -17.09 1.79
C SER A 78 9.42 -16.03 2.07
N GLY A 79 9.18 -15.13 1.09
CA GLY A 79 8.23 -14.04 1.24
C GLY A 79 8.69 -12.91 2.17
N ARG A 80 7.79 -11.98 2.41
CA ARG A 80 8.05 -10.71 3.09
C ARG A 80 6.98 -10.39 4.14
N GLN A 81 7.23 -9.39 4.97
CA GLN A 81 6.29 -8.87 5.98
C GLN A 81 6.45 -7.37 6.17
N TRP A 82 5.36 -6.69 6.50
CA TRP A 82 5.37 -5.26 6.80
C TRP A 82 5.92 -4.99 8.20
N TYR A 83 5.64 -5.87 9.13
CA TYR A 83 6.17 -5.94 10.50
C TYR A 83 6.01 -7.37 11.01
N SER A 84 6.72 -7.74 12.09
CA SER A 84 6.65 -9.10 12.61
C SER A 84 5.29 -9.42 13.25
N LEU A 85 4.72 -10.58 12.87
CA LEU A 85 3.54 -11.16 13.52
C LEU A 85 3.90 -12.37 14.40
N GLN A 86 5.14 -12.89 14.33
CA GLN A 86 5.60 -14.03 15.11
C GLN A 86 7.03 -13.82 15.64
N PRO A 87 7.19 -13.33 16.89
CA PRO A 87 6.15 -12.74 17.74
C PRO A 87 5.62 -11.43 17.18
N ILE A 88 4.39 -11.05 17.57
CA ILE A 88 3.84 -9.75 17.16
C ILE A 88 4.70 -8.64 17.77
N ASP A 89 5.21 -7.76 16.90
CA ASP A 89 5.98 -6.57 17.31
C ASP A 89 5.25 -5.27 16.96
N TRP A 90 4.41 -4.82 17.86
CA TRP A 90 3.73 -3.53 17.70
C TRP A 90 4.66 -2.34 17.80
N SER A 91 5.87 -2.50 18.37
CA SER A 91 6.86 -1.40 18.46
C SER A 91 7.46 -1.05 17.09
N ALA A 92 7.48 -1.98 16.14
CA ALA A 92 7.92 -1.75 14.75
C ALA A 92 6.87 -1.06 13.88
N LEU A 93 5.59 -1.09 14.27
CA LEU A 93 4.48 -0.56 13.47
C LEU A 93 4.62 0.93 13.10
N PRO A 94 5.01 1.86 13.99
CA PRO A 94 5.18 3.26 13.62
C PRO A 94 6.21 3.47 12.50
N ALA A 95 7.33 2.74 12.53
CA ALA A 95 8.35 2.80 11.49
C ALA A 95 7.85 2.21 10.16
N ALA A 96 7.14 1.09 10.20
CA ALA A 96 6.53 0.48 9.02
C ALA A 96 5.50 1.40 8.35
N ARG A 97 4.65 2.06 9.14
CA ARG A 97 3.67 3.06 8.67
C ARG A 97 4.35 4.25 7.99
N LEU A 98 5.39 4.80 8.63
CA LEU A 98 6.16 5.93 8.08
C LEU A 98 6.83 5.54 6.76
N ALA A 99 7.45 4.37 6.69
CA ALA A 99 8.10 3.86 5.49
C ALA A 99 7.11 3.68 4.34
N LEU A 100 5.93 3.07 4.58
CA LEU A 100 4.89 2.94 3.57
C LEU A 100 4.37 4.30 3.11
N ARG A 101 4.09 5.23 4.04
CA ARG A 101 3.65 6.59 3.72
C ARG A 101 4.64 7.29 2.80
N GLN A 102 5.92 7.27 3.12
CA GLN A 102 6.99 7.87 2.30
C GLN A 102 7.07 7.25 0.90
N ARG A 103 6.84 5.91 0.78
CA ARG A 103 6.79 5.25 -0.54
C ARG A 103 5.61 5.74 -1.36
N LEU A 104 4.42 5.87 -0.78
CA LEU A 104 3.24 6.40 -1.46
C LEU A 104 3.44 7.86 -1.88
N GLU A 105 4.03 8.69 -1.01
CA GLU A 105 4.36 10.10 -1.32
C GLU A 105 5.39 10.22 -2.45
N ARG A 106 6.40 9.33 -2.52
CA ARG A 106 7.33 9.28 -3.66
C ARG A 106 6.63 8.88 -4.97
N LEU A 107 5.71 7.93 -4.91
CA LEU A 107 4.91 7.56 -6.08
C LEU A 107 4.07 8.74 -6.61
N ALA A 108 3.67 9.67 -5.76
CA ALA A 108 2.91 10.86 -6.14
C ALA A 108 3.65 11.77 -7.14
N ALA A 109 4.97 11.66 -7.26
CA ALA A 109 5.75 12.40 -8.25
C ALA A 109 5.39 12.06 -9.71
N SER A 110 4.85 10.88 -9.98
CA SER A 110 4.44 10.45 -11.34
C SER A 110 2.94 10.36 -11.54
N VAL A 111 2.18 9.96 -10.51
CA VAL A 111 0.70 9.97 -10.51
C VAL A 111 0.26 10.47 -9.15
N ALA A 112 -0.54 11.53 -9.12
CA ALA A 112 -1.04 12.13 -7.88
C ALA A 112 -1.78 11.10 -7.00
N LEU A 113 -1.78 11.30 -5.67
CA LEU A 113 -2.48 10.40 -4.75
C LEU A 113 -3.99 10.39 -4.99
N GLU A 114 -4.56 11.52 -5.41
CA GLU A 114 -5.97 11.66 -5.77
C GLU A 114 -6.37 10.82 -7.00
N ASN A 115 -5.40 10.35 -7.77
CA ASN A 115 -5.57 9.44 -8.89
C ASN A 115 -5.03 8.03 -8.60
N THR A 116 -4.86 7.71 -7.32
CA THR A 116 -4.30 6.43 -6.85
C THR A 116 -5.28 5.72 -5.92
N VAL A 117 -5.62 4.47 -6.23
CA VAL A 117 -6.30 3.56 -5.32
C VAL A 117 -5.26 2.66 -4.65
N LEU A 118 -5.43 2.41 -3.35
CA LEU A 118 -4.59 1.51 -2.56
C LEU A 118 -5.37 0.25 -2.22
N LEU A 119 -4.88 -0.91 -2.63
CA LEU A 119 -5.48 -2.21 -2.30
C LEU A 119 -4.52 -3.02 -1.44
N GLY A 120 -5.01 -3.60 -0.37
CA GLY A 120 -4.25 -4.50 0.49
C GLY A 120 -4.97 -5.81 0.79
N PHE A 121 -4.18 -6.87 1.00
CA PHE A 121 -4.66 -8.16 1.47
C PHE A 121 -4.07 -8.48 2.84
N SER A 122 -4.89 -8.95 3.80
CA SER A 122 -4.47 -9.41 5.12
C SER A 122 -3.62 -8.35 5.86
N GLN A 123 -2.36 -8.61 6.19
CA GLN A 123 -1.45 -7.61 6.77
C GLN A 123 -1.31 -6.37 5.87
N GLY A 124 -1.26 -6.55 4.55
CA GLY A 124 -1.26 -5.45 3.59
C GLY A 124 -2.55 -4.62 3.64
N SER A 125 -3.70 -5.24 3.92
CA SER A 125 -4.97 -4.53 4.15
C SER A 125 -4.93 -3.68 5.42
N ALA A 126 -4.40 -4.22 6.52
CA ALA A 126 -4.22 -3.46 7.75
C ALA A 126 -3.33 -2.23 7.53
N MET A 127 -2.23 -2.39 6.78
CA MET A 127 -1.34 -1.29 6.39
C MET A 127 -2.03 -0.28 5.45
N ALA A 128 -2.81 -0.76 4.47
CA ALA A 128 -3.52 0.09 3.51
C ALA A 128 -4.54 0.99 4.21
N ILE A 129 -5.34 0.44 5.12
CA ILE A 129 -6.33 1.19 5.90
C ILE A 129 -5.64 2.20 6.83
N ASP A 130 -4.65 1.75 7.60
CA ASP A 130 -4.01 2.59 8.60
C ASP A 130 -3.25 3.77 7.99
N VAL A 131 -2.50 3.54 6.90
CA VAL A 131 -1.70 4.59 6.25
C VAL A 131 -2.53 5.37 5.23
N GLY A 132 -3.42 4.69 4.52
CA GLY A 132 -4.24 5.31 3.46
C GLY A 132 -5.29 6.28 4.02
N CYS A 133 -5.89 5.96 5.17
CA CYS A 133 -6.72 6.91 5.91
C CYS A 133 -5.86 8.07 6.41
N GLY A 134 -6.10 9.26 5.89
CA GLY A 134 -5.27 10.45 6.13
C GLY A 134 -4.34 10.82 4.98
N LEU A 135 -4.42 10.10 3.85
CA LEU A 135 -3.86 10.51 2.56
C LEU A 135 -4.99 10.82 1.58
N PRO A 136 -4.79 11.75 0.64
CA PRO A 136 -5.80 12.11 -0.36
C PRO A 136 -5.85 11.07 -1.49
N LEU A 137 -6.07 9.80 -1.14
CA LEU A 137 -6.21 8.73 -2.13
C LEU A 137 -7.58 8.78 -2.82
N ALA A 138 -7.66 8.29 -4.07
CA ALA A 138 -8.93 8.10 -4.76
C ALA A 138 -9.84 7.09 -4.04
N GLY A 139 -9.26 6.05 -3.44
CA GLY A 139 -10.00 5.04 -2.67
C GLY A 139 -9.08 4.02 -2.03
N ILE A 140 -9.63 3.21 -1.13
CA ILE A 140 -8.93 2.10 -0.48
C ILE A 140 -9.76 0.82 -0.61
N VAL A 141 -9.11 -0.29 -0.95
CA VAL A 141 -9.68 -1.65 -0.90
C VAL A 141 -8.94 -2.45 0.14
N GLY A 142 -9.65 -2.95 1.14
CA GLY A 142 -9.12 -3.81 2.20
C GLY A 142 -9.72 -5.21 2.16
N CYS A 143 -8.91 -6.22 1.79
CA CYS A 143 -9.34 -7.60 1.73
C CYS A 143 -8.82 -8.37 2.96
N SER A 144 -9.71 -9.04 3.71
CA SER A 144 -9.40 -9.88 4.88
C SER A 144 -8.47 -9.21 5.89
N GLY A 145 -8.67 -7.91 6.14
CA GLY A 145 -7.83 -7.08 6.98
C GLY A 145 -8.33 -6.93 8.43
N TYR A 146 -7.57 -6.19 9.21
CA TYR A 146 -7.86 -5.93 10.63
C TYR A 146 -7.37 -4.54 11.04
N PRO A 147 -7.98 -3.90 12.06
CA PRO A 147 -7.46 -2.65 12.61
C PRO A 147 -6.18 -2.92 13.41
N HIS A 148 -5.17 -2.07 13.26
CA HIS A 148 -4.00 -2.12 14.16
C HIS A 148 -4.41 -1.73 15.59
N GLN A 149 -3.64 -2.20 16.56
CA GLN A 149 -3.89 -1.87 17.97
C GLN A 149 -3.87 -0.35 18.19
N GLY A 150 -4.96 0.18 18.72
CA GLY A 150 -5.11 1.61 19.00
C GLY A 150 -5.30 2.49 17.78
N TRP A 151 -5.47 1.91 16.57
CA TRP A 151 -5.79 2.70 15.38
C TRP A 151 -7.17 3.35 15.51
N GLN A 152 -7.26 4.58 15.04
CA GLN A 152 -8.51 5.32 14.94
C GLN A 152 -8.54 6.04 13.59
N ALA A 153 -9.65 5.93 12.88
CA ALA A 153 -9.86 6.66 11.65
C ALA A 153 -9.89 8.17 11.94
N ALA A 154 -9.06 8.94 11.24
CA ALA A 154 -8.95 10.38 11.41
C ALA A 154 -8.51 11.07 10.13
N GLY A 155 -8.87 12.35 9.99
CA GLY A 155 -8.50 13.17 8.83
C GLY A 155 -9.45 13.03 7.65
N ALA A 156 -8.98 13.37 6.46
CA ALA A 156 -9.72 13.14 5.22
C ALA A 156 -9.73 11.64 4.91
N LEU A 157 -10.90 11.04 4.88
CA LEU A 157 -11.06 9.62 4.62
C LEU A 157 -11.46 9.43 3.16
N PRO A 158 -10.63 8.73 2.34
CA PRO A 158 -11.06 8.30 1.02
C PRO A 158 -12.19 7.27 1.13
N PRO A 159 -12.99 7.04 0.07
CA PRO A 159 -13.92 5.92 0.04
C PRO A 159 -13.21 4.59 0.31
N VAL A 160 -13.82 3.70 1.10
CA VAL A 160 -13.24 2.40 1.48
C VAL A 160 -14.18 1.28 1.09
N LEU A 161 -13.64 0.26 0.43
CA LEU A 161 -14.30 -1.02 0.23
C LEU A 161 -13.58 -2.10 1.03
N LEU A 162 -14.29 -2.82 1.88
CA LEU A 162 -13.80 -3.98 2.61
C LEU A 162 -14.40 -5.25 2.03
N SER A 163 -13.61 -6.32 1.88
CA SER A 163 -14.13 -7.67 1.61
C SER A 163 -13.56 -8.67 2.61
N HIS A 164 -14.39 -9.65 3.07
CA HIS A 164 -13.95 -10.59 4.10
C HIS A 164 -14.78 -11.89 4.09
N GLY A 165 -14.08 -13.02 4.21
CA GLY A 165 -14.72 -14.33 4.37
C GLY A 165 -15.34 -14.49 5.75
N ARG A 166 -16.59 -14.97 5.79
CA ARG A 166 -17.30 -15.18 7.07
C ARG A 166 -16.71 -16.30 7.92
N GLU A 167 -16.06 -17.27 7.27
CA GLU A 167 -15.43 -18.41 7.89
C GLU A 167 -13.90 -18.28 7.95
N ASP A 168 -13.36 -17.05 7.94
CA ASP A 168 -11.92 -16.78 7.97
C ASP A 168 -11.29 -17.28 9.28
N PRO A 169 -10.41 -18.30 9.23
CA PRO A 169 -9.77 -18.87 10.43
C PRO A 169 -8.51 -18.11 10.86
N VAL A 170 -8.05 -17.14 10.08
CA VAL A 170 -6.80 -16.40 10.32
C VAL A 170 -7.10 -15.03 10.91
N VAL A 171 -7.98 -14.27 10.27
CA VAL A 171 -8.48 -12.99 10.74
C VAL A 171 -9.99 -13.10 10.91
N PRO A 172 -10.52 -13.00 12.14
CA PRO A 172 -11.96 -13.09 12.37
C PRO A 172 -12.73 -12.02 11.57
N PHE A 173 -13.89 -12.38 11.00
CA PHE A 173 -14.75 -11.49 10.22
C PHE A 173 -15.11 -10.19 10.97
N GLU A 174 -15.26 -10.29 12.29
CA GLU A 174 -15.53 -9.16 13.20
C GLU A 174 -14.48 -8.05 13.10
N ALA A 175 -13.26 -8.35 12.66
CA ALA A 175 -12.23 -7.35 12.43
C ALA A 175 -12.62 -6.36 11.33
N SER A 176 -13.24 -6.82 10.24
CA SER A 176 -13.77 -5.93 9.19
C SER A 176 -15.04 -5.20 9.61
N GLU A 177 -15.88 -5.79 10.44
CA GLU A 177 -17.02 -5.09 11.04
C GLU A 177 -16.54 -3.95 11.95
N GLU A 178 -15.48 -4.19 12.71
CA GLU A 178 -14.86 -3.17 13.58
C GLU A 178 -14.23 -2.04 12.73
N LEU A 179 -13.49 -2.37 11.67
CA LEU A 179 -12.96 -1.37 10.72
C LEU A 179 -14.10 -0.51 10.13
N ARG A 180 -15.16 -1.18 9.64
CA ARG A 180 -16.33 -0.48 9.10
C ARG A 180 -16.96 0.46 10.13
N ARG A 181 -17.14 -0.02 11.36
CA ARG A 181 -17.71 0.77 12.45
C ARG A 181 -16.88 2.03 12.75
N GLN A 182 -15.55 1.89 12.84
CA GLN A 182 -14.66 3.02 13.12
C GLN A 182 -14.64 4.03 11.97
N LEU A 183 -14.59 3.57 10.72
CA LEU A 183 -14.63 4.42 9.53
C LEU A 183 -15.94 5.21 9.44
N LEU A 184 -17.09 4.56 9.66
CA LEU A 184 -18.41 5.22 9.68
C LEU A 184 -18.52 6.25 10.82
N GLN A 185 -18.01 5.94 12.01
CA GLN A 185 -17.99 6.87 13.15
C GLN A 185 -17.14 8.11 12.89
N ALA A 186 -16.09 7.98 12.08
CA ALA A 186 -15.24 9.09 11.65
C ALA A 186 -15.82 9.86 10.44
N GLY A 187 -17.02 9.51 9.96
CA GLY A 187 -17.69 10.16 8.82
C GLY A 187 -17.21 9.69 7.45
N GLY A 188 -16.48 8.57 7.38
CA GLY A 188 -16.03 7.98 6.12
C GLY A 188 -17.14 7.24 5.37
N GLN A 189 -16.97 7.12 4.05
CA GLN A 189 -17.78 6.26 3.19
C GLN A 189 -17.15 4.87 3.16
N VAL A 190 -17.90 3.83 3.58
CA VAL A 190 -17.38 2.47 3.64
C VAL A 190 -18.43 1.44 3.25
N GLU A 191 -18.04 0.60 2.31
CA GLU A 191 -18.78 -0.59 1.89
C GLU A 191 -18.11 -1.84 2.50
N LEU A 192 -18.89 -2.87 2.87
CA LEU A 192 -18.37 -4.17 3.31
C LEU A 192 -19.06 -5.26 2.51
N LEU A 193 -18.29 -6.02 1.76
CA LEU A 193 -18.71 -7.18 0.96
C LEU A 193 -18.27 -8.47 1.68
N PRO A 194 -19.16 -9.10 2.45
CA PRO A 194 -18.88 -10.40 3.03
C PRO A 194 -19.08 -11.50 2.00
N PHE A 195 -18.30 -12.57 2.10
CA PHE A 195 -18.48 -13.77 1.27
C PHE A 195 -18.44 -15.05 2.13
N SER A 196 -18.99 -16.13 1.61
CA SER A 196 -18.85 -17.46 2.22
C SER A 196 -17.49 -18.03 1.84
N GLY A 197 -16.58 -18.10 2.82
CA GLY A 197 -15.22 -18.58 2.58
C GLY A 197 -14.26 -18.17 3.69
N GLY A 198 -13.01 -18.62 3.55
CA GLY A 198 -11.93 -18.43 4.51
C GLY A 198 -11.09 -17.17 4.22
N HIS A 199 -9.78 -17.27 4.58
CA HIS A 199 -8.81 -16.17 4.42
C HIS A 199 -8.35 -16.03 2.97
N GLY A 200 -8.97 -15.15 2.21
CA GLY A 200 -8.68 -14.97 0.78
C GLY A 200 -9.40 -13.78 0.15
N ILE A 201 -9.32 -13.72 -1.17
CA ILE A 201 -10.09 -12.83 -2.02
C ILE A 201 -10.98 -13.70 -2.90
N ASP A 202 -12.29 -13.57 -2.75
CA ASP A 202 -13.23 -14.38 -3.49
C ASP A 202 -13.27 -13.95 -4.98
N PRO A 203 -13.04 -14.87 -5.93
CA PRO A 203 -13.15 -14.56 -7.35
C PRO A 203 -14.53 -14.03 -7.77
N GLU A 204 -15.60 -14.40 -7.08
CA GLU A 204 -16.96 -13.90 -7.37
C GLU A 204 -17.12 -12.41 -7.07
N LEU A 205 -16.27 -11.83 -6.19
CA LEU A 205 -16.27 -10.41 -5.87
C LEU A 205 -15.39 -9.55 -6.80
N LEU A 206 -14.60 -10.15 -7.70
CA LEU A 206 -13.73 -9.39 -8.59
C LEU A 206 -14.45 -8.34 -9.45
N PRO A 207 -15.67 -8.57 -9.96
CA PRO A 207 -16.44 -7.54 -10.66
C PRO A 207 -16.74 -6.33 -9.80
N ASP A 208 -17.14 -6.53 -8.52
CA ASP A 208 -17.48 -5.46 -7.58
C ASP A 208 -16.24 -4.69 -7.12
N LEU A 209 -15.14 -5.41 -6.80
CA LEU A 209 -13.85 -4.80 -6.49
C LEU A 209 -13.35 -3.93 -7.65
N GLY A 210 -13.40 -4.46 -8.89
CA GLY A 210 -13.01 -3.72 -10.08
C GLY A 210 -13.93 -2.53 -10.36
N ALA A 211 -15.24 -2.65 -10.15
CA ALA A 211 -16.19 -1.55 -10.29
C ALA A 211 -15.88 -0.43 -9.30
N PHE A 212 -15.63 -0.76 -8.03
CA PHE A 212 -15.23 0.20 -7.02
C PHE A 212 -13.92 0.92 -7.39
N VAL A 213 -12.86 0.16 -7.73
CA VAL A 213 -11.56 0.73 -8.10
C VAL A 213 -11.70 1.70 -9.27
N ARG A 214 -12.41 1.31 -10.34
CA ARG A 214 -12.61 2.15 -11.51
C ARG A 214 -13.48 3.38 -11.23
N ARG A 215 -14.51 3.26 -10.37
CA ARG A 215 -15.36 4.39 -9.92
C ARG A 215 -14.48 5.42 -9.18
N CYS A 216 -13.70 4.99 -8.21
CA CYS A 216 -12.78 5.87 -7.48
C CYS A 216 -11.76 6.56 -8.40
N LEU A 217 -11.14 5.82 -9.33
CA LEU A 217 -10.17 6.39 -10.28
C LEU A 217 -10.79 7.42 -11.23
N ARG A 218 -12.10 7.32 -11.53
CA ARG A 218 -12.82 8.33 -12.35
C ARG A 218 -13.33 9.53 -11.54
N GLY A 219 -13.22 9.50 -10.21
CA GLY A 219 -13.79 10.52 -9.33
C GLY A 219 -15.33 10.54 -9.37
N GLU A 220 -15.94 9.38 -9.55
CA GLU A 220 -17.40 9.19 -9.54
C GLU A 220 -17.82 8.78 -8.12
N ASP A 221 -18.71 9.58 -7.49
CA ASP A 221 -19.29 9.32 -6.15
C ASP A 221 -20.35 8.18 -6.18
#